data_06080ef44c9f317bcc0183bf47f45faf
#
_entry.id   06080ef44c9f317bcc0183bf47f45faf
#
_cell.length_a   1.000
_cell.length_b   1.000
_cell.length_c   1.000
_cell.angle_alpha   90.00
_cell.angle_beta   90.00
_cell.angle_gamma   90.00
#
_symmetry.space_group_name_H-M   'P 1'
#
loop_
_entity.id
_entity.type
_entity.pdbx_description
1 polymer ?
#
loop_
_entity_poly.entity_id
_entity_poly.type
_entity_poly.pdbx_seq_one_letter_code
_entity_poly.pdbx_strand_id
1 'polypeptide(L)'
;MKKHIIRYASFALAILGMVSCSEEVETTSRYKDAQSTPMTFAVNYPGQSRATATSFESNDKIGLYVAESKAPLEIGGNLVNNEALTYDGSKWEAARTLYWDEGTYNAYAYYPYIQGISSTTDQPFSVALDQSTPKTATAPGGYEASDLLFATSKDIQASNSPISLNFKHIMSKLKIRLIEGEDFEGDMPTHAQVTIHNTVPTATIDLQAGVATRYVKGTQQSIIAHQESDYIYSAIIVPQRIETRRPLIEVVMKGVSYLYESRFQFKPGTEHLVNFIISDNPDQVKIEIGGEIQNWGK
;
A
#
# COMPACT_ATOMS: atom_id res chain seq x y z
N MET A 1 79.91 7.72 -60.55
CA MET A 1 81.28 7.28 -60.23
C MET A 1 81.21 6.32 -59.04
N LYS A 2 81.92 5.16 -59.25
CA LYS A 2 82.28 4.12 -58.25
C LYS A 2 81.15 3.37 -57.61
N LYS A 3 80.75 2.16 -58.04
CA LYS A 3 81.42 0.83 -58.00
C LYS A 3 81.81 0.44 -56.56
N HIS A 4 81.24 -0.63 -56.00
CA HIS A 4 81.86 -1.96 -55.81
C HIS A 4 80.89 -2.78 -54.92
N ILE A 5 80.44 -3.89 -55.40
CA ILE A 5 80.87 -5.28 -55.41
C ILE A 5 80.53 -6.03 -54.08
N ILE A 6 79.56 -6.91 -54.22
CA ILE A 6 79.44 -8.33 -53.89
C ILE A 6 80.35 -8.91 -52.81
N ARG A 7 79.76 -9.60 -51.86
CA ARG A 7 80.20 -10.98 -51.48
C ARG A 7 79.04 -11.77 -50.77
N TYR A 8 78.80 -12.88 -51.41
CA TYR A 8 77.95 -13.99 -50.81
C TYR A 8 78.79 -14.63 -49.72
N ALA A 9 78.09 -15.01 -48.59
CA ALA A 9 78.52 -16.05 -47.72
C ALA A 9 77.28 -16.80 -47.24
N SER A 10 77.09 -17.96 -47.79
CA SER A 10 76.16 -19.00 -47.32
C SER A 10 76.61 -19.49 -45.94
N PHE A 11 75.71 -19.56 -45.00
CA PHE A 11 75.95 -20.38 -43.84
C PHE A 11 74.64 -21.15 -43.51
N ALA A 12 74.84 -22.43 -43.36
CA ALA A 12 73.85 -23.48 -43.23
C ALA A 12 73.16 -23.43 -41.86
N LEU A 13 71.90 -23.59 -41.91
CA LEU A 13 71.03 -24.50 -41.26
C LEU A 13 71.43 -25.09 -39.88
N ALA A 14 70.77 -24.67 -38.82
CA ALA A 14 70.51 -25.47 -37.65
C ALA A 14 69.07 -25.20 -37.19
N ILE A 15 68.21 -26.18 -37.53
CA ILE A 15 66.81 -26.23 -37.01
C ILE A 15 66.92 -26.77 -35.60
N LEU A 16 66.74 -25.94 -34.57
CA LEU A 16 66.35 -26.38 -33.22
C LEU A 16 64.90 -26.09 -33.10
N GLY A 17 64.14 -27.19 -33.09
CA GLY A 17 62.72 -27.16 -32.71
C GLY A 17 62.56 -26.71 -31.26
N MET A 18 62.05 -25.53 -31.03
CA MET A 18 61.43 -25.19 -29.75
C MET A 18 59.96 -25.53 -29.84
N VAL A 19 59.60 -26.63 -29.18
CA VAL A 19 58.23 -26.91 -28.83
C VAL A 19 57.86 -25.89 -27.78
N SER A 20 57.21 -24.79 -28.23
CA SER A 20 56.50 -23.88 -27.36
C SER A 20 55.23 -24.58 -26.97
N CYS A 21 55.18 -25.16 -25.77
CA CYS A 21 53.93 -25.42 -25.10
C CYS A 21 53.28 -24.07 -24.86
N SER A 22 52.34 -23.66 -25.71
CA SER A 22 51.31 -22.71 -25.33
C SER A 22 50.42 -23.41 -24.34
N GLU A 23 50.68 -23.22 -23.04
CA GLU A 23 49.62 -23.35 -22.07
C GLU A 23 48.56 -22.34 -22.50
N GLU A 24 47.51 -22.80 -23.19
CA GLU A 24 46.24 -22.14 -23.19
C GLU A 24 45.82 -22.07 -21.71
N VAL A 25 46.08 -20.92 -21.10
CA VAL A 25 45.34 -20.51 -19.93
C VAL A 25 43.90 -20.42 -20.40
N GLU A 26 43.18 -21.54 -20.27
CA GLU A 26 41.70 -21.48 -20.19
C GLU A 26 41.40 -20.52 -19.06
N THR A 27 41.30 -19.23 -19.33
CA THR A 27 40.46 -18.33 -18.62
C THR A 27 39.05 -18.85 -18.86
N THR A 28 38.69 -19.95 -18.19
CA THR A 28 37.30 -20.23 -17.88
C THR A 28 36.83 -19.00 -17.15
N SER A 29 36.33 -18.06 -17.93
CA SER A 29 35.37 -17.06 -17.45
C SER A 29 34.31 -17.86 -16.73
N ARG A 30 34.49 -17.99 -15.42
CA ARG A 30 33.41 -18.40 -14.52
C ARG A 30 32.42 -17.23 -14.40
N TYR A 31 31.97 -16.71 -15.53
CA TYR A 31 30.60 -16.24 -15.60
C TYR A 31 29.74 -17.52 -15.57
N LYS A 32 29.54 -18.07 -14.37
CA LYS A 32 28.27 -18.71 -14.14
C LYS A 32 27.25 -17.71 -14.65
N ASP A 33 26.54 -18.08 -15.69
CA ASP A 33 25.21 -17.53 -15.92
C ASP A 33 24.48 -17.72 -14.60
N ALA A 34 24.51 -16.71 -13.74
CA ALA A 34 23.66 -16.62 -12.60
C ALA A 34 22.29 -16.59 -13.22
N GLN A 35 21.64 -17.77 -13.27
CA GLN A 35 20.24 -17.86 -13.63
C GLN A 35 19.53 -17.01 -12.58
N SER A 36 19.35 -15.73 -12.95
CA SER A 36 18.66 -14.78 -12.10
C SER A 36 17.24 -15.30 -11.93
N THR A 37 16.95 -15.76 -10.72
CA THR A 37 15.63 -16.30 -10.36
C THR A 37 14.62 -15.15 -10.38
N PRO A 38 13.56 -15.22 -11.20
CA PRO A 38 12.57 -14.15 -11.24
C PRO A 38 11.75 -14.14 -9.95
N MET A 39 11.39 -12.94 -9.49
CA MET A 39 10.45 -12.75 -8.40
C MET A 39 9.03 -12.94 -8.90
N THR A 40 8.24 -13.68 -8.15
CA THR A 40 6.79 -13.81 -8.34
C THR A 40 6.05 -13.44 -7.06
N PHE A 41 4.77 -13.09 -7.14
CA PHE A 41 4.03 -12.52 -6.02
C PHE A 41 2.70 -13.22 -5.82
N ALA A 42 2.41 -13.58 -4.57
CA ALA A 42 1.10 -14.02 -4.10
C ALA A 42 0.54 -12.93 -3.18
N VAL A 43 -0.37 -12.14 -3.70
CA VAL A 43 -0.93 -10.98 -2.99
C VAL A 43 -2.33 -11.32 -2.51
N ASN A 44 -2.54 -11.17 -1.19
CA ASN A 44 -3.80 -11.44 -0.54
C ASN A 44 -4.39 -10.16 0.06
N TYR A 45 -5.64 -9.83 -0.32
CA TYR A 45 -6.40 -8.72 0.26
C TYR A 45 -6.80 -9.06 1.70
N PRO A 46 -6.85 -8.08 2.63
CA PRO A 46 -7.34 -8.33 3.99
C PRO A 46 -8.81 -8.74 3.94
N GLY A 47 -9.10 -9.94 4.45
CA GLY A 47 -10.44 -10.45 4.70
C GLY A 47 -11.33 -10.60 3.49
N GLN A 48 -11.37 -11.79 2.94
CA GLN A 48 -12.42 -12.16 1.97
C GLN A 48 -13.74 -12.43 2.69
N SER A 49 -14.58 -11.41 2.86
CA SER A 49 -15.99 -11.62 3.17
C SER A 49 -16.84 -11.26 1.95
N ARG A 50 -17.77 -12.13 1.63
CA ARG A 50 -18.51 -12.25 0.36
C ARG A 50 -19.52 -11.13 0.04
N ALA A 51 -19.49 -9.95 0.63
CA ALA A 51 -20.62 -9.03 0.56
C ALA A 51 -20.34 -7.57 0.16
N THR A 52 -19.10 -7.11 0.04
CA THR A 52 -18.79 -5.72 -0.38
C THR A 52 -17.41 -5.67 -1.01
N ALA A 53 -17.15 -4.70 -1.87
CA ALA A 53 -15.91 -4.46 -2.62
C ALA A 53 -14.62 -4.58 -1.76
N THR A 54 -14.14 -5.80 -1.59
CA THR A 54 -13.05 -6.18 -0.68
C THR A 54 -12.03 -7.05 -1.40
N SER A 55 -11.79 -6.72 -2.65
CA SER A 55 -10.76 -7.36 -3.47
C SER A 55 -10.09 -6.30 -4.31
N PHE A 56 -8.85 -6.55 -4.67
CA PHE A 56 -8.20 -5.73 -5.68
C PHE A 56 -8.92 -5.86 -7.02
N GLU A 57 -8.98 -4.74 -7.74
CA GLU A 57 -9.59 -4.67 -9.06
C GLU A 57 -8.51 -4.52 -10.14
N SER A 58 -8.85 -4.87 -11.37
CA SER A 58 -7.94 -4.68 -12.51
C SER A 58 -7.48 -3.23 -12.60
N ASN A 59 -6.17 -3.03 -12.80
CA ASN A 59 -5.43 -1.77 -12.77
C ASN A 59 -5.11 -1.20 -11.38
N ASP A 60 -5.48 -1.87 -10.28
CA ASP A 60 -4.95 -1.51 -8.98
C ASP A 60 -3.43 -1.65 -8.96
N LYS A 61 -2.78 -0.76 -8.19
CA LYS A 61 -1.33 -0.74 -8.07
C LYS A 61 -0.90 -0.73 -6.62
N ILE A 62 0.07 -1.59 -6.31
CA ILE A 62 0.77 -1.58 -5.02
C ILE A 62 2.21 -1.11 -5.22
N GLY A 63 2.79 -0.48 -4.19
CA GLY A 63 4.21 -0.16 -4.14
C GLY A 63 4.97 -1.28 -3.46
N LEU A 64 6.09 -1.70 -4.05
CA LEU A 64 6.94 -2.77 -3.53
C LEU A 64 8.35 -2.27 -3.26
N TYR A 65 8.86 -2.62 -2.11
CA TYR A 65 10.27 -2.58 -1.76
C TYR A 65 10.77 -3.99 -1.41
N VAL A 66 12.01 -4.30 -1.81
CA VAL A 66 12.73 -5.49 -1.34
C VAL A 66 14.11 -5.03 -0.89
N ALA A 67 14.36 -5.12 0.40
CA ALA A 67 15.61 -4.71 1.04
C ALA A 67 16.32 -5.89 1.70
N GLU A 68 17.63 -5.84 1.85
CA GLU A 68 18.36 -6.84 2.63
C GLU A 68 17.80 -6.93 4.06
N SER A 69 17.68 -8.15 4.59
CA SER A 69 16.98 -8.40 5.86
C SER A 69 17.58 -7.67 7.08
N LYS A 70 18.88 -7.37 7.02
CA LYS A 70 19.63 -6.68 8.09
C LYS A 70 19.82 -5.19 7.85
N ALA A 71 19.41 -4.69 6.68
CA ALA A 71 19.50 -3.27 6.34
C ALA A 71 18.21 -2.53 6.68
N PRO A 72 18.28 -1.24 7.02
CA PRO A 72 17.09 -0.40 7.09
C PRO A 72 16.46 -0.26 5.69
N LEU A 73 15.16 0.00 5.66
CA LEU A 73 14.48 0.32 4.42
C LEU A 73 14.83 1.77 4.01
N GLU A 74 15.44 1.92 2.85
CA GLU A 74 15.84 3.22 2.29
C GLU A 74 14.93 3.61 1.11
N ILE A 75 14.94 4.88 0.70
CA ILE A 75 14.22 5.34 -0.50
C ILE A 75 14.79 4.67 -1.77
N GLY A 76 16.10 4.49 -1.80
CA GLY A 76 16.85 3.85 -2.89
C GLY A 76 18.00 3.02 -2.35
N GLY A 77 18.63 2.21 -3.21
CA GLY A 77 19.74 1.33 -2.81
C GLY A 77 19.28 -0.04 -2.30
N ASN A 78 17.98 -0.32 -2.26
CA ASN A 78 17.46 -1.66 -2.00
C ASN A 78 17.50 -2.50 -3.30
N LEU A 79 17.28 -3.79 -3.20
CA LEU A 79 17.14 -4.67 -4.37
C LEU A 79 15.96 -4.24 -5.26
N VAL A 80 14.84 -3.84 -4.65
CA VAL A 80 13.69 -3.23 -5.32
C VAL A 80 13.29 -1.96 -4.58
N ASN A 81 13.11 -0.85 -5.32
CA ASN A 81 12.84 0.46 -4.77
C ASN A 81 11.51 0.99 -5.31
N ASN A 82 10.47 1.01 -4.51
CA ASN A 82 9.14 1.53 -4.85
C ASN A 82 8.63 1.08 -6.24
N GLU A 83 8.82 -0.18 -6.58
CA GLU A 83 8.32 -0.71 -7.85
C GLU A 83 6.81 -0.83 -7.82
N ALA A 84 6.15 -0.36 -8.87
CA ALA A 84 4.71 -0.51 -9.02
C ALA A 84 4.37 -1.91 -9.54
N LEU A 85 3.67 -2.72 -8.74
CA LEU A 85 3.02 -3.92 -9.23
C LEU A 85 1.59 -3.58 -9.60
N THR A 86 1.18 -3.92 -10.82
CA THR A 86 -0.17 -3.71 -11.32
C THR A 86 -0.93 -5.03 -11.37
N TYR A 87 -2.18 -5.02 -10.94
CA TYR A 87 -3.07 -6.17 -11.02
C TYR A 87 -3.79 -6.18 -12.37
N ASP A 88 -3.67 -7.27 -13.13
CA ASP A 88 -4.33 -7.40 -14.45
C ASP A 88 -5.73 -8.04 -14.37
N GLY A 89 -6.19 -8.38 -13.15
CA GLY A 89 -7.41 -9.13 -12.88
C GLY A 89 -7.16 -10.60 -12.53
N SER A 90 -5.92 -11.09 -12.71
CA SER A 90 -5.52 -12.47 -12.37
C SER A 90 -4.19 -12.55 -11.62
N LYS A 91 -3.22 -11.71 -11.94
CA LYS A 91 -1.88 -11.69 -11.37
C LYS A 91 -1.35 -10.28 -11.19
N TRP A 92 -0.34 -10.17 -10.33
CA TRP A 92 0.39 -8.93 -10.08
C TRP A 92 1.72 -8.94 -10.83
N GLU A 93 1.96 -7.93 -11.64
CA GLU A 93 3.16 -7.80 -12.45
C GLU A 93 3.78 -6.40 -12.33
N ALA A 94 5.12 -6.36 -12.29
CA ALA A 94 5.87 -5.15 -12.50
C ALA A 94 6.02 -4.86 -14.01
N ALA A 95 6.30 -3.61 -14.37
CA ALA A 95 6.57 -3.24 -15.76
C ALA A 95 7.81 -3.94 -16.36
N ARG A 96 8.72 -4.42 -15.51
CA ARG A 96 9.92 -5.19 -15.86
C ARG A 96 10.02 -6.43 -14.99
N THR A 97 10.69 -7.48 -15.47
CA THR A 97 10.97 -8.64 -14.63
C THR A 97 11.93 -8.25 -13.50
N LEU A 98 11.54 -8.56 -12.27
CA LEU A 98 12.38 -8.40 -11.08
C LEU A 98 13.09 -9.71 -10.80
N TYR A 99 14.36 -9.65 -10.43
CA TYR A 99 15.19 -10.82 -10.17
C TYR A 99 15.77 -10.76 -8.77
N TRP A 100 15.99 -11.94 -8.20
CA TRP A 100 16.72 -12.10 -6.96
C TRP A 100 18.23 -11.96 -7.18
N ASP A 101 18.89 -11.32 -6.21
CA ASP A 101 20.31 -11.50 -5.97
C ASP A 101 20.55 -12.50 -4.85
N GLU A 102 21.81 -12.91 -4.63
CA GLU A 102 22.17 -13.74 -3.50
C GLU A 102 21.95 -12.98 -2.18
N GLY A 103 21.28 -13.60 -1.21
CA GLY A 103 21.04 -12.96 0.09
C GLY A 103 19.72 -13.37 0.74
N THR A 104 19.45 -12.69 1.84
CA THR A 104 18.18 -12.78 2.58
C THR A 104 17.54 -11.40 2.62
N TYR A 105 16.28 -11.32 2.29
CA TYR A 105 15.56 -10.08 2.03
C TYR A 105 14.29 -9.96 2.84
N ASN A 106 13.85 -8.73 3.06
CA ASN A 106 12.51 -8.41 3.52
C ASN A 106 11.77 -7.68 2.38
N ALA A 107 10.53 -8.08 2.13
CA ALA A 107 9.63 -7.39 1.22
C ALA A 107 8.64 -6.54 2.03
N TYR A 108 8.41 -5.32 1.57
CA TYR A 108 7.44 -4.37 2.12
C TYR A 108 6.56 -3.90 0.97
N ALA A 109 5.25 -4.02 1.14
CA ALA A 109 4.30 -3.59 0.12
C ALA A 109 3.20 -2.74 0.75
N TYR A 110 2.68 -1.79 -0.02
CA TYR A 110 1.61 -0.90 0.42
C TYR A 110 0.65 -0.58 -0.73
N TYR A 111 -0.57 -0.26 -0.40
CA TYR A 111 -1.63 0.17 -1.32
C TYR A 111 -2.36 1.40 -0.72
N PRO A 112 -2.78 2.38 -1.53
CA PRO A 112 -2.51 2.51 -2.98
C PRO A 112 -1.06 2.92 -3.28
N TYR A 113 -0.59 2.64 -4.49
CA TYR A 113 0.75 3.03 -4.95
C TYR A 113 0.94 4.55 -4.95
N ILE A 114 2.05 5.01 -4.39
CA ILE A 114 2.48 6.41 -4.38
C ILE A 114 3.74 6.52 -5.24
N GLN A 115 3.69 7.27 -6.34
CA GLN A 115 4.79 7.38 -7.29
C GLN A 115 6.05 8.00 -6.68
N GLY A 116 5.91 9.02 -5.86
CA GLY A 116 7.01 9.75 -5.23
C GLY A 116 7.06 9.51 -3.73
N ILE A 117 7.92 8.58 -3.28
CA ILE A 117 8.20 8.40 -1.85
C ILE A 117 9.32 9.35 -1.46
N SER A 118 9.07 10.19 -0.47
CA SER A 118 10.02 11.17 0.08
C SER A 118 10.71 10.68 1.35
N SER A 119 10.12 9.68 2.03
CA SER A 119 10.66 9.07 3.24
C SER A 119 10.08 7.67 3.40
N THR A 120 10.86 6.71 3.84
CA THR A 120 10.40 5.35 4.17
C THR A 120 9.83 5.24 5.59
N THR A 121 10.15 6.18 6.46
CA THR A 121 9.73 6.20 7.87
C THR A 121 8.76 7.34 8.22
N ASP A 122 8.63 8.33 7.36
CA ASP A 122 7.81 9.54 7.60
C ASP A 122 7.16 10.04 6.29
N GLN A 123 6.62 9.12 5.49
CA GLN A 123 5.96 9.46 4.22
C GLN A 123 4.63 10.16 4.47
N PRO A 124 4.43 11.39 3.96
CA PRO A 124 3.14 12.08 4.07
C PRO A 124 2.01 11.31 3.38
N PHE A 125 0.86 11.29 4.01
CA PHE A 125 -0.38 10.72 3.49
C PHE A 125 -1.58 11.55 3.96
N SER A 126 -2.66 11.55 3.19
CA SER A 126 -3.92 12.19 3.60
C SER A 126 -5.11 11.37 3.14
N VAL A 127 -6.08 11.17 4.02
CA VAL A 127 -7.38 10.65 3.60
C VAL A 127 -8.16 11.74 2.88
N ALA A 128 -9.02 11.35 1.94
CA ALA A 128 -9.90 12.28 1.24
C ALA A 128 -10.92 12.90 2.20
N LEU A 129 -11.19 14.19 2.06
CA LEU A 129 -12.23 14.88 2.83
C LEU A 129 -13.64 14.54 2.31
N ASP A 130 -13.76 14.28 1.03
CA ASP A 130 -14.98 13.76 0.43
C ASP A 130 -14.76 12.32 -0.03
N GLN A 131 -15.15 11.40 0.83
CA GLN A 131 -15.07 9.97 0.54
C GLN A 131 -16.30 9.44 -0.21
N SER A 132 -17.31 10.27 -0.44
CA SER A 132 -18.46 9.94 -1.30
C SER A 132 -18.14 10.03 -2.78
N THR A 133 -17.01 10.68 -3.15
CA THR A 133 -16.57 10.78 -4.55
C THR A 133 -16.35 9.40 -5.15
N PRO A 134 -17.06 9.05 -6.24
CA PRO A 134 -16.98 7.71 -6.82
C PRO A 134 -15.66 7.48 -7.56
N LYS A 135 -15.27 6.22 -7.68
CA LYS A 135 -14.17 5.77 -8.53
C LYS A 135 -14.45 6.11 -9.99
N THR A 136 -13.41 6.50 -10.71
CA THR A 136 -13.44 6.74 -12.16
C THR A 136 -12.53 5.74 -12.89
N ALA A 137 -12.55 5.74 -14.23
CA ALA A 137 -11.65 4.89 -15.02
C ALA A 137 -10.14 5.19 -14.79
N THR A 138 -9.82 6.39 -14.30
CA THR A 138 -8.42 6.86 -14.17
C THR A 138 -7.99 7.20 -12.75
N ALA A 139 -8.91 7.21 -11.79
CA ALA A 139 -8.62 7.54 -10.40
C ALA A 139 -9.51 6.73 -9.45
N PRO A 140 -8.96 6.28 -8.29
CA PRO A 140 -9.75 5.66 -7.24
C PRO A 140 -10.77 6.66 -6.69
N GLY A 141 -11.85 6.17 -6.11
CA GLY A 141 -12.80 6.99 -5.36
C GLY A 141 -12.17 7.55 -4.08
N GLY A 142 -12.84 8.51 -3.48
CA GLY A 142 -12.33 9.13 -2.25
C GLY A 142 -12.17 8.13 -1.11
N TYR A 143 -13.08 7.16 -1.01
CA TYR A 143 -13.04 6.11 0.00
C TYR A 143 -11.86 5.15 -0.23
N GLU A 144 -11.73 4.59 -1.44
CA GLU A 144 -10.66 3.64 -1.79
C GLU A 144 -9.27 4.29 -1.71
N ALA A 145 -9.15 5.56 -2.12
CA ALA A 145 -7.90 6.33 -2.04
C ALA A 145 -7.45 6.57 -0.60
N SER A 146 -8.39 6.50 0.36
CA SER A 146 -8.12 6.70 1.78
C SER A 146 -7.76 5.41 2.51
N ASP A 147 -8.05 4.24 1.95
CA ASP A 147 -7.83 2.95 2.60
C ASP A 147 -6.41 2.44 2.36
N LEU A 148 -5.52 2.80 3.28
CA LEU A 148 -4.13 2.43 3.22
C LEU A 148 -3.91 1.01 3.76
N LEU A 149 -3.40 0.13 2.89
CA LEU A 149 -3.06 -1.25 3.22
C LEU A 149 -1.55 -1.44 3.27
N PHE A 150 -1.09 -2.36 4.10
CA PHE A 150 0.32 -2.71 4.23
C PHE A 150 0.51 -4.22 4.36
N ALA A 151 1.57 -4.74 3.71
CA ALA A 151 2.02 -6.12 3.83
C ALA A 151 3.53 -6.18 4.00
N THR A 152 4.01 -7.16 4.75
CA THR A 152 5.44 -7.47 4.85
C THR A 152 5.66 -8.97 4.84
N SER A 153 6.75 -9.39 4.19
CA SER A 153 7.28 -10.75 4.25
C SER A 153 8.75 -10.66 4.61
N LYS A 154 9.20 -11.43 5.60
CA LYS A 154 10.55 -11.31 6.17
C LYS A 154 11.39 -12.54 5.91
N ASP A 155 12.71 -12.35 5.94
CA ASP A 155 13.73 -13.40 5.86
C ASP A 155 13.57 -14.30 4.61
N ILE A 156 13.23 -13.68 3.49
CA ILE A 156 13.01 -14.35 2.20
C ILE A 156 14.36 -14.67 1.58
N GLN A 157 14.56 -15.92 1.18
CA GLN A 157 15.69 -16.34 0.36
C GLN A 157 15.28 -16.44 -1.12
N ALA A 158 16.22 -16.18 -2.02
CA ALA A 158 16.00 -16.31 -3.44
C ALA A 158 15.44 -17.71 -3.78
N SER A 159 14.26 -17.76 -4.39
CA SER A 159 13.59 -19.00 -4.79
C SER A 159 12.58 -18.74 -5.89
N ASN A 160 12.10 -19.81 -6.52
CA ASN A 160 10.99 -19.75 -7.48
C ASN A 160 9.60 -19.67 -6.80
N SER A 161 9.56 -19.73 -5.47
CA SER A 161 8.30 -19.60 -4.73
C SER A 161 7.82 -18.16 -4.71
N PRO A 162 6.52 -17.89 -4.88
CA PRO A 162 5.99 -16.54 -4.81
C PRO A 162 6.22 -15.88 -3.43
N ILE A 163 6.56 -14.61 -3.43
CA ILE A 163 6.58 -13.77 -2.23
C ILE A 163 5.14 -13.61 -1.75
N SER A 164 4.86 -14.06 -0.53
CA SER A 164 3.53 -13.93 0.07
C SER A 164 3.35 -12.54 0.68
N LEU A 165 2.46 -11.74 0.11
CA LEU A 165 2.11 -10.39 0.56
C LEU A 165 0.68 -10.40 1.13
N ASN A 166 0.57 -10.62 2.44
CA ASN A 166 -0.70 -10.61 3.14
C ASN A 166 -1.00 -9.20 3.64
N PHE A 167 -1.85 -8.47 2.93
CA PHE A 167 -2.20 -7.11 3.27
C PHE A 167 -3.08 -7.03 4.53
N LYS A 168 -2.95 -5.93 5.24
CA LYS A 168 -3.80 -5.54 6.37
C LYS A 168 -4.11 -4.06 6.28
N HIS A 169 -5.27 -3.65 6.76
CA HIS A 169 -5.58 -2.23 6.93
C HIS A 169 -4.72 -1.63 8.03
N ILE A 170 -4.19 -0.42 7.81
CA ILE A 170 -3.44 0.33 8.83
C ILE A 170 -4.13 1.64 9.22
N MET A 171 -5.21 2.00 8.52
CA MET A 171 -6.11 3.10 8.90
C MET A 171 -7.18 2.61 9.89
N SER A 172 -8.09 3.47 10.26
CA SER A 172 -9.29 3.15 11.05
C SER A 172 -10.52 3.32 10.16
N LYS A 173 -11.52 2.45 10.31
CA LYS A 173 -12.81 2.56 9.62
C LYS A 173 -13.90 2.85 10.63
N LEU A 174 -14.72 3.85 10.36
CA LEU A 174 -15.98 4.08 11.07
C LEU A 174 -17.13 3.68 10.17
N LYS A 175 -17.91 2.69 10.60
CA LYS A 175 -19.12 2.22 9.93
C LYS A 175 -20.34 2.69 10.72
N ILE A 176 -21.21 3.43 10.07
CA ILE A 176 -22.40 4.03 10.66
C ILE A 176 -23.62 3.40 10.01
N ARG A 177 -24.46 2.80 10.84
CA ARG A 177 -25.77 2.32 10.42
C ARG A 177 -26.84 3.27 10.97
N LEU A 178 -27.62 3.85 10.07
CA LEU A 178 -28.77 4.66 10.43
C LEU A 178 -29.93 3.72 10.78
N ILE A 179 -30.53 3.94 11.94
CA ILE A 179 -31.65 3.16 12.45
C ILE A 179 -32.79 4.11 12.77
N GLU A 180 -33.98 3.79 12.31
CA GLU A 180 -35.20 4.50 12.64
C GLU A 180 -35.54 4.27 14.11
N GLY A 181 -35.70 5.35 14.86
CA GLY A 181 -36.16 5.32 16.25
C GLY A 181 -37.65 5.06 16.33
N GLU A 182 -38.09 4.64 17.51
CA GLU A 182 -39.51 4.31 17.76
C GLU A 182 -40.48 5.50 17.57
N ASP A 183 -39.95 6.71 17.70
CA ASP A 183 -40.67 8.00 17.58
C ASP A 183 -40.43 8.72 16.26
N PHE A 184 -39.77 8.06 15.27
CA PHE A 184 -39.57 8.64 13.96
C PHE A 184 -40.85 8.58 13.14
N GLU A 185 -41.32 9.72 12.63
CA GLU A 185 -42.55 9.79 11.84
C GLU A 185 -42.27 9.77 10.33
N GLY A 186 -42.98 8.86 9.66
CA GLY A 186 -42.92 8.67 8.21
C GLY A 186 -41.70 7.85 7.75
N ASP A 187 -41.47 7.76 6.45
CA ASP A 187 -40.41 6.94 5.86
C ASP A 187 -39.03 7.62 6.01
N MET A 188 -38.07 6.88 6.52
CA MET A 188 -36.67 7.32 6.59
C MET A 188 -36.06 7.35 5.19
N PRO A 189 -35.43 8.47 4.76
CA PRO A 189 -34.80 8.55 3.45
C PRO A 189 -33.65 7.58 3.31
N THR A 190 -33.54 6.90 2.17
CA THR A 190 -32.42 5.97 1.86
C THR A 190 -31.09 6.71 1.69
N HIS A 191 -31.14 8.02 1.44
CA HIS A 191 -29.94 8.87 1.27
C HIS A 191 -29.90 9.95 2.32
N ALA A 192 -28.75 10.08 2.95
CA ALA A 192 -28.40 11.16 3.87
C ALA A 192 -26.98 11.64 3.58
N GLN A 193 -26.63 12.84 3.98
CA GLN A 193 -25.24 13.24 4.07
C GLN A 193 -24.72 12.90 5.47
N VAL A 194 -23.72 12.04 5.55
CA VAL A 194 -23.08 11.68 6.82
C VAL A 194 -21.69 12.30 6.86
N THR A 195 -21.39 13.08 7.88
CA THR A 195 -20.15 13.82 8.05
C THR A 195 -19.50 13.47 9.38
N ILE A 196 -18.21 13.17 9.37
CA ILE A 196 -17.39 12.94 10.55
C ILE A 196 -16.56 14.19 10.81
N HIS A 197 -16.77 14.80 11.98
CA HIS A 197 -16.14 16.07 12.35
C HIS A 197 -14.92 15.91 13.23
N ASN A 198 -14.10 16.97 13.30
CA ASN A 198 -13.00 17.12 14.23
C ASN A 198 -11.90 16.05 14.12
N THR A 199 -11.74 15.47 12.94
CA THR A 199 -10.64 14.54 12.64
C THR A 199 -9.50 15.28 11.94
N VAL A 200 -8.26 14.83 12.16
CA VAL A 200 -7.08 15.26 11.40
C VAL A 200 -6.90 14.29 10.24
N PRO A 201 -7.09 14.73 8.98
CA PRO A 201 -7.03 13.84 7.81
C PRO A 201 -5.61 13.49 7.36
N THR A 202 -4.61 14.20 7.89
CA THR A 202 -3.20 14.02 7.52
C THR A 202 -2.47 13.06 8.45
N ALA A 203 -1.64 12.21 7.86
CA ALA A 203 -0.82 11.20 8.55
C ALA A 203 0.61 11.20 8.02
N THR A 204 1.49 10.57 8.75
CA THR A 204 2.77 10.06 8.26
C THR A 204 2.77 8.55 8.32
N ILE A 205 3.39 7.92 7.33
CA ILE A 205 3.48 6.46 7.18
C ILE A 205 4.92 6.04 7.40
N ASP A 206 5.12 5.06 8.27
CA ASP A 206 6.34 4.29 8.36
C ASP A 206 6.16 3.01 7.51
N LEU A 207 6.79 2.97 6.34
CA LEU A 207 6.72 1.83 5.40
C LEU A 207 7.53 0.63 5.89
N GLN A 208 8.48 0.81 6.80
CA GLN A 208 9.23 -0.29 7.39
C GLN A 208 8.44 -0.98 8.51
N ALA A 209 7.76 -0.19 9.33
CA ALA A 209 6.93 -0.70 10.43
C ALA A 209 5.49 -1.05 10.00
N GLY A 210 5.01 -0.49 8.89
CA GLY A 210 3.62 -0.63 8.43
C GLY A 210 2.63 0.06 9.36
N VAL A 211 2.94 1.31 9.74
CA VAL A 211 2.16 2.09 10.70
C VAL A 211 1.82 3.46 10.12
N ALA A 212 0.57 3.88 10.27
CA ALA A 212 0.12 5.23 9.99
C ALA A 212 -0.07 5.99 11.31
N THR A 213 0.52 7.18 11.40
CA THR A 213 0.44 8.04 12.59
C THR A 213 -0.14 9.40 12.20
N ARG A 214 -1.09 9.89 12.98
CA ARG A 214 -1.65 11.22 12.79
C ARG A 214 -0.56 12.29 12.77
N TYR A 215 -0.57 13.14 11.74
CA TYR A 215 0.37 14.25 11.68
C TYR A 215 0.12 15.26 12.82
N VAL A 216 1.13 15.51 13.64
CA VAL A 216 0.98 16.28 14.89
C VAL A 216 0.52 17.72 14.64
N LYS A 217 0.99 18.33 13.54
CA LYS A 217 0.65 19.72 13.17
C LYS A 217 -0.56 19.80 12.23
N GLY A 218 -1.25 18.66 11.98
CA GLY A 218 -2.43 18.63 11.12
C GLY A 218 -3.60 19.38 11.74
N THR A 219 -4.36 20.07 10.89
CA THR A 219 -5.60 20.75 11.27
C THR A 219 -6.77 19.78 11.29
N GLN A 220 -7.68 19.99 12.24
CA GLN A 220 -8.95 19.25 12.27
C GLN A 220 -9.83 19.69 11.13
N GLN A 221 -10.45 18.71 10.47
CA GLN A 221 -11.36 18.91 9.33
C GLN A 221 -12.53 17.92 9.43
N SER A 222 -13.47 18.06 8.53
CA SER A 222 -14.63 17.17 8.41
C SER A 222 -14.45 16.25 7.21
N ILE A 223 -14.92 15.01 7.33
CA ILE A 223 -14.89 13.99 6.28
C ILE A 223 -16.32 13.63 5.93
N ILE A 224 -16.70 13.76 4.66
CA ILE A 224 -17.98 13.25 4.13
C ILE A 224 -17.82 11.75 3.91
N ALA A 225 -18.69 10.97 4.52
CA ALA A 225 -18.64 9.51 4.46
C ALA A 225 -19.14 8.96 3.12
N HIS A 226 -18.60 7.81 2.74
CA HIS A 226 -19.06 7.00 1.62
C HIS A 226 -20.34 6.24 2.01
N GLN A 227 -21.34 6.21 1.14
CA GLN A 227 -22.53 5.39 1.30
C GLN A 227 -22.26 3.99 0.73
N GLU A 228 -22.18 2.96 1.60
CA GLU A 228 -21.96 1.57 1.16
C GLU A 228 -23.27 0.94 0.61
N SER A 229 -24.39 1.28 1.22
CA SER A 229 -25.74 0.83 0.83
C SER A 229 -26.78 1.71 1.53
N ASP A 230 -28.06 1.44 1.31
CA ASP A 230 -29.14 2.12 2.03
C ASP A 230 -28.88 2.06 3.54
N TYR A 231 -28.92 3.21 4.19
CA TYR A 231 -28.72 3.40 5.63
C TYR A 231 -27.35 3.01 6.19
N ILE A 232 -26.37 2.63 5.33
CA ILE A 232 -25.03 2.25 5.78
C ILE A 232 -23.99 3.16 5.15
N TYR A 233 -23.21 3.83 6.01
CA TYR A 233 -22.16 4.76 5.65
C TYR A 233 -20.83 4.36 6.27
N SER A 234 -19.74 4.62 5.60
CA SER A 234 -18.39 4.35 6.10
C SER A 234 -17.44 5.48 5.80
N ALA A 235 -16.49 5.69 6.71
CA ALA A 235 -15.38 6.61 6.48
C ALA A 235 -14.06 5.96 6.93
N ILE A 236 -13.03 6.14 6.13
CA ILE A 236 -11.64 5.82 6.48
C ILE A 236 -11.02 7.03 7.18
N ILE A 237 -10.49 6.81 8.35
CA ILE A 237 -10.00 7.86 9.24
C ILE A 237 -8.59 7.51 9.68
N VAL A 238 -7.71 8.51 9.72
CA VAL A 238 -6.37 8.38 10.31
C VAL A 238 -6.49 7.94 11.77
N PRO A 239 -5.77 6.90 12.22
CA PRO A 239 -5.80 6.47 13.62
C PRO A 239 -5.49 7.64 14.57
N GLN A 240 -6.43 7.97 15.43
CA GLN A 240 -6.32 9.12 16.33
C GLN A 240 -7.32 9.04 17.48
N ARG A 241 -7.11 9.91 18.48
CA ARG A 241 -8.02 10.05 19.62
C ARG A 241 -8.60 11.46 19.67
N ILE A 242 -9.91 11.53 19.88
CA ILE A 242 -10.64 12.74 20.19
C ILE A 242 -10.86 12.77 21.70
N GLU A 243 -10.07 13.59 22.39
CA GLU A 243 -9.95 13.57 23.87
C GLU A 243 -11.13 14.18 24.56
N THR A 244 -11.79 15.18 23.97
CA THR A 244 -12.88 15.92 24.59
C THR A 244 -14.18 15.66 23.84
N ARG A 245 -15.31 15.71 24.56
CA ARG A 245 -16.63 15.66 23.93
C ARG A 245 -16.79 16.87 22.99
N ARG A 246 -17.08 16.58 21.73
CA ARG A 246 -17.31 17.57 20.66
C ARG A 246 -18.08 16.92 19.51
N PRO A 247 -18.62 17.71 18.56
CA PRO A 247 -19.25 17.17 17.36
C PRO A 247 -18.41 16.08 16.72
N LEU A 248 -18.98 14.90 16.52
CA LEU A 248 -18.30 13.73 15.97
C LEU A 248 -18.99 13.23 14.70
N ILE A 249 -20.28 12.95 14.76
CA ILE A 249 -21.05 12.45 13.62
C ILE A 249 -22.24 13.39 13.41
N GLU A 250 -22.39 13.88 12.18
CA GLU A 250 -23.56 14.62 11.74
C GLU A 250 -24.25 13.86 10.62
N VAL A 251 -25.54 13.71 10.71
CA VAL A 251 -26.40 13.13 9.67
C VAL A 251 -27.39 14.20 9.23
N VAL A 252 -27.34 14.59 7.95
CA VAL A 252 -28.29 15.54 7.38
C VAL A 252 -29.22 14.81 6.42
N MET A 253 -30.53 14.86 6.70
CA MET A 253 -31.56 14.32 5.82
C MET A 253 -32.82 15.15 5.86
N LYS A 254 -33.51 15.30 4.71
CA LYS A 254 -34.71 16.17 4.55
C LYS A 254 -34.49 17.60 5.09
N GLY A 255 -33.23 18.10 5.08
CA GLY A 255 -32.90 19.42 5.60
C GLY A 255 -32.78 19.53 7.12
N VAL A 256 -32.90 18.40 7.84
CA VAL A 256 -32.70 18.32 9.31
C VAL A 256 -31.33 17.76 9.60
N SER A 257 -30.60 18.40 10.52
CA SER A 257 -29.28 17.95 11.00
C SER A 257 -29.43 17.26 12.35
N TYR A 258 -28.88 16.06 12.43
CA TYR A 258 -28.80 15.23 13.63
C TYR A 258 -27.34 15.15 14.04
N LEU A 259 -26.97 15.78 15.15
CA LEU A 259 -25.58 15.92 15.59
C LEU A 259 -25.31 15.09 16.84
N TYR A 260 -24.31 14.22 16.78
CA TYR A 260 -23.81 13.48 17.90
C TYR A 260 -22.45 13.97 18.35
N GLU A 261 -22.31 14.23 19.64
CA GLU A 261 -21.07 14.65 20.27
C GLU A 261 -20.49 13.55 21.16
N SER A 262 -19.21 13.27 21.00
CA SER A 262 -18.51 12.27 21.82
C SER A 262 -17.00 12.51 21.89
N ARG A 263 -16.39 11.79 22.82
CA ARG A 263 -14.98 11.39 22.77
C ARG A 263 -14.90 10.10 21.97
N PHE A 264 -13.85 9.90 21.20
CA PHE A 264 -13.72 8.68 20.40
C PHE A 264 -12.26 8.32 20.17
N GLN A 265 -11.97 7.02 20.05
CA GLN A 265 -10.67 6.51 19.70
C GLN A 265 -10.74 5.70 18.40
N PHE A 266 -10.17 6.22 17.33
CA PHE A 266 -9.99 5.53 16.06
C PHE A 266 -8.72 4.68 16.15
N LYS A 267 -8.88 3.36 16.31
CA LYS A 267 -7.76 2.41 16.44
C LYS A 267 -7.23 1.98 15.06
N PRO A 268 -5.92 1.80 14.87
CA PRO A 268 -5.38 1.30 13.60
C PRO A 268 -5.89 -0.11 13.29
N GLY A 269 -6.14 -0.38 12.01
CA GLY A 269 -6.62 -1.68 11.53
C GLY A 269 -7.97 -2.13 12.11
N THR A 270 -8.79 -1.19 12.58
CA THR A 270 -10.03 -1.50 13.29
C THR A 270 -11.23 -0.83 12.62
N GLU A 271 -12.29 -1.61 12.35
CA GLU A 271 -13.60 -1.11 12.01
C GLU A 271 -14.40 -0.91 13.30
N HIS A 272 -14.92 0.29 13.49
CA HIS A 272 -15.83 0.66 14.58
C HIS A 272 -17.25 0.73 14.03
N LEU A 273 -18.13 -0.11 14.52
CA LEU A 273 -19.56 -0.08 14.14
C LEU A 273 -20.34 0.78 15.13
N VAL A 274 -21.11 1.72 14.60
CA VAL A 274 -21.99 2.62 15.33
C VAL A 274 -23.38 2.55 14.74
N ASN A 275 -24.37 2.24 15.57
CA ASN A 275 -25.78 2.40 15.24
C ASN A 275 -26.21 3.81 15.63
N PHE A 276 -26.61 4.60 14.66
CA PHE A 276 -27.07 5.97 14.83
C PHE A 276 -28.60 5.97 14.75
N ILE A 277 -29.25 6.11 15.92
CA ILE A 277 -30.71 6.03 16.05
C ILE A 277 -31.26 7.44 15.86
N ILE A 278 -32.08 7.60 14.84
CA ILE A 278 -32.70 8.86 14.44
C ILE A 278 -34.10 8.91 15.01
N SER A 279 -34.37 9.94 15.80
CA SER A 279 -35.69 10.22 16.34
C SER A 279 -36.30 11.43 15.61
N ASP A 280 -37.62 11.66 15.85
CA ASP A 280 -38.30 12.84 15.30
C ASP A 280 -37.73 14.14 15.87
N ASN A 281 -37.20 14.11 17.08
CA ASN A 281 -36.51 15.22 17.69
C ASN A 281 -34.99 15.16 17.38
N PRO A 282 -34.44 16.06 16.52
CA PRO A 282 -33.02 16.07 16.15
C PRO A 282 -32.06 16.32 17.32
N ASP A 283 -32.52 16.87 18.44
CA ASP A 283 -31.74 17.10 19.64
C ASP A 283 -31.60 15.82 20.52
N GLN A 284 -32.32 14.76 20.20
CA GLN A 284 -32.31 13.51 20.94
C GLN A 284 -31.68 12.33 20.20
N VAL A 285 -30.53 12.59 19.59
CA VAL A 285 -29.74 11.53 18.90
C VAL A 285 -29.29 10.50 19.93
N LYS A 286 -29.58 9.24 19.65
CA LYS A 286 -29.06 8.10 20.42
C LYS A 286 -28.07 7.32 19.58
N ILE A 287 -27.02 6.84 20.22
CA ILE A 287 -26.04 5.96 19.59
C ILE A 287 -25.89 4.69 20.40
N GLU A 288 -25.80 3.59 19.68
CA GLU A 288 -25.36 2.31 20.21
C GLU A 288 -24.03 1.93 19.55
N ILE A 289 -23.03 1.60 20.36
CA ILE A 289 -21.75 1.10 19.86
C ILE A 289 -21.95 -0.38 19.53
N GLY A 290 -21.93 -0.70 18.24
CA GLY A 290 -22.18 -2.05 17.72
C GLY A 290 -20.97 -2.98 17.80
N GLY A 291 -19.81 -2.49 18.20
CA GLY A 291 -18.60 -3.27 18.38
C GLY A 291 -17.39 -2.80 17.56
N GLU A 292 -16.29 -3.56 17.70
CA GLU A 292 -15.03 -3.33 17.01
C GLU A 292 -14.61 -4.61 16.29
N ILE A 293 -14.24 -4.50 15.01
CA ILE A 293 -13.73 -5.62 14.20
C ILE A 293 -12.29 -5.28 13.81
N GLN A 294 -11.36 -6.11 14.25
CA GLN A 294 -9.95 -5.99 13.88
C GLN A 294 -9.72 -6.59 12.49
N ASN A 295 -8.90 -5.93 11.68
CA ASN A 295 -8.62 -6.34 10.30
C ASN A 295 -9.93 -6.64 9.54
N TRP A 296 -10.81 -5.62 9.45
CA TRP A 296 -12.09 -5.76 8.78
C TRP A 296 -11.95 -6.33 7.36
N GLY A 297 -12.99 -7.01 6.91
CA GLY A 297 -12.98 -7.75 5.66
C GLY A 297 -12.72 -9.26 5.86
N LYS A 298 -12.69 -9.77 7.09
CA LYS A 298 -12.68 -11.21 7.37
C LYS A 298 -14.10 -11.77 7.37
#